data_859046f689af05831ae49e31188a605b
#
_entry.id   859046f689af05831ae49e31188a605b
#
_cell.length_a   1.000
_cell.length_b   1.000
_cell.length_c   1.000
_cell.angle_alpha   90.00
_cell.angle_beta   90.00
_cell.angle_gamma   90.00
#
_symmetry.space_group_name_H-M   'P 1'
#
loop_
_entity.id
_entity.type
_entity.pdbx_description
1 polymer ?
#
loop_
_entity_poly.entity_id
_entity_poly.type
_entity_poly.pdbx_seq_one_letter_code
_entity_poly.pdbx_strand_id
1 'polypeptide(L)'
;MSDMTKFDIMPLTESDRGVASYLMIYSVYEHLNKLIPKIELGGLAIKNSLIIRKFYKAVLDGKIVGLIYLSDCRSGYIELDYSDIRKQFGIIKAKKVYKALESIFSIKNIPKECGYIGYPISAESMDTSVAEALLKYILSQRKYSKYYMKVSNNEFTKRELLEKLGFKAVKEYEIEESLNQKTTYLLMEYSDN
;
A
#
# COMPACT_ATOMS: atom_id res chain seq x y z
N MET A 1 15.96 2.89 28.32
CA MET A 1 16.16 3.62 27.04
C MET A 1 16.01 2.58 25.96
N SER A 2 14.87 2.53 25.26
CA SER A 2 14.68 1.60 24.15
C SER A 2 15.57 2.08 23.00
N ASP A 3 16.52 1.26 22.57
CA ASP A 3 17.24 1.43 21.32
C ASP A 3 16.19 1.58 20.21
N MET A 4 16.01 2.81 19.74
CA MET A 4 15.16 3.03 18.57
C MET A 4 15.90 2.43 17.38
N THR A 5 15.47 1.28 16.93
CA THR A 5 15.97 0.64 15.72
C THR A 5 15.97 1.68 14.61
N LYS A 6 17.15 2.08 14.15
CA LYS A 6 17.31 3.14 13.17
C LYS A 6 17.17 2.53 11.78
N PHE A 7 16.03 2.74 11.16
CA PHE A 7 15.80 2.36 9.75
C PHE A 7 16.37 3.43 8.83
N ASP A 8 17.05 3.01 7.78
CA ASP A 8 17.41 3.89 6.67
C ASP A 8 16.21 3.95 5.71
N ILE A 9 15.60 5.13 5.60
CA ILE A 9 14.43 5.32 4.73
C ILE A 9 14.88 6.08 3.48
N MET A 10 14.65 5.48 2.31
CA MET A 10 15.09 6.01 1.03
C MET A 10 14.10 5.70 -0.09
N PRO A 11 14.14 6.43 -1.21
CA PRO A 11 13.36 6.10 -2.39
C PRO A 11 13.63 4.68 -2.89
N LEU A 12 12.60 4.04 -3.41
CA LEU A 12 12.74 2.75 -4.09
C LEU A 12 13.48 2.94 -5.42
N THR A 13 14.26 1.94 -5.82
CA THR A 13 14.99 1.91 -7.10
C THR A 13 14.45 0.83 -8.02
N GLU A 14 14.82 0.86 -9.30
CA GLU A 14 14.41 -0.17 -10.26
C GLU A 14 14.87 -1.59 -9.88
N SER A 15 16.02 -1.71 -9.21
CA SER A 15 16.51 -3.02 -8.71
C SER A 15 15.65 -3.61 -7.61
N ASP A 16 14.90 -2.78 -6.88
CA ASP A 16 14.04 -3.20 -5.77
C ASP A 16 12.65 -3.67 -6.24
N ARG A 17 12.32 -3.46 -7.51
CA ARG A 17 10.99 -3.72 -8.11
C ARG A 17 10.45 -5.12 -7.81
N GLY A 18 11.32 -6.13 -7.81
CA GLY A 18 10.93 -7.52 -7.51
C GLY A 18 10.48 -7.71 -6.07
N VAL A 19 11.25 -7.19 -5.11
CA VAL A 19 10.91 -7.26 -3.68
C VAL A 19 9.65 -6.43 -3.40
N ALA A 20 9.56 -5.23 -3.97
CA ALA A 20 8.40 -4.36 -3.79
C ALA A 20 7.10 -5.00 -4.30
N SER A 21 7.11 -5.58 -5.50
CA SER A 21 5.93 -6.24 -6.05
C SER A 21 5.51 -7.48 -5.25
N TYR A 22 6.48 -8.24 -4.74
CA TYR A 22 6.21 -9.35 -3.83
C TYR A 22 5.51 -8.88 -2.54
N LEU A 23 6.08 -7.89 -1.86
CA LEU A 23 5.52 -7.33 -0.62
C LEU A 23 4.13 -6.72 -0.84
N MET A 24 3.92 -6.05 -1.97
CA MET A 24 2.59 -5.51 -2.34
C MET A 24 1.53 -6.61 -2.43
N ILE A 25 1.83 -7.72 -3.10
CA ILE A 25 0.88 -8.86 -3.18
C ILE A 25 0.76 -9.54 -1.82
N TYR A 26 1.85 -9.72 -1.09
CA TYR A 26 1.84 -10.32 0.24
C TYR A 26 0.86 -9.59 1.18
N SER A 27 0.88 -8.25 1.19
CA SER A 27 0.02 -7.44 2.06
C SER A 27 -1.48 -7.58 1.79
N VAL A 28 -1.86 -8.04 0.59
CA VAL A 28 -3.27 -8.21 0.18
C VAL A 28 -3.62 -9.66 -0.17
N TYR A 29 -2.71 -10.58 0.15
CA TYR A 29 -2.84 -11.97 -0.32
C TYR A 29 -4.06 -12.68 0.24
N GLU A 30 -4.49 -12.38 1.45
CA GLU A 30 -5.72 -12.95 2.03
C GLU A 30 -6.96 -12.70 1.17
N HIS A 31 -7.02 -11.54 0.52
CA HIS A 31 -8.11 -11.18 -0.41
C HIS A 31 -7.95 -11.82 -1.79
N LEU A 32 -6.76 -12.29 -2.14
CA LEU A 32 -6.40 -12.77 -3.48
C LEU A 32 -6.13 -14.28 -3.57
N ASN A 33 -5.98 -14.98 -2.45
CA ASN A 33 -5.51 -16.37 -2.42
C ASN A 33 -6.37 -17.36 -3.25
N LYS A 34 -7.68 -17.10 -3.39
CA LYS A 34 -8.57 -17.90 -4.25
C LYS A 34 -8.32 -17.66 -5.75
N LEU A 35 -7.78 -16.51 -6.11
CA LEU A 35 -7.49 -16.12 -7.49
C LEU A 35 -6.02 -16.26 -7.84
N ILE A 36 -5.13 -15.96 -6.91
CA ILE A 36 -3.67 -16.02 -7.08
C ILE A 36 -3.14 -17.16 -6.21
N PRO A 37 -2.76 -18.30 -6.80
CA PRO A 37 -2.40 -19.50 -6.02
C PRO A 37 -1.05 -19.38 -5.30
N LYS A 38 -0.17 -18.48 -5.76
CA LYS A 38 1.16 -18.22 -5.19
C LYS A 38 1.47 -16.75 -5.23
N ILE A 39 2.02 -16.21 -4.15
CA ILE A 39 2.39 -14.80 -4.02
C ILE A 39 3.37 -14.37 -5.10
N GLU A 40 4.33 -15.24 -5.44
CA GLU A 40 5.35 -15.00 -6.44
C GLU A 40 4.76 -14.72 -7.82
N LEU A 41 3.72 -15.47 -8.22
CA LEU A 41 3.03 -15.23 -9.49
C LEU A 41 2.32 -13.88 -9.51
N GLY A 42 1.71 -13.51 -8.38
CA GLY A 42 1.11 -12.18 -8.22
C GLY A 42 2.16 -11.07 -8.30
N GLY A 43 3.28 -11.24 -7.61
CA GLY A 43 4.40 -10.31 -7.66
C GLY A 43 4.94 -10.13 -9.09
N LEU A 44 5.16 -11.21 -9.82
CA LEU A 44 5.59 -11.15 -11.22
C LEU A 44 4.57 -10.44 -12.12
N ALA A 45 3.26 -10.65 -11.85
CA ALA A 45 2.20 -10.05 -12.66
C ALA A 45 2.10 -8.52 -12.51
N ILE A 46 2.51 -7.96 -11.36
CA ILE A 46 2.46 -6.51 -11.11
C ILE A 46 3.84 -5.84 -11.11
N LYS A 47 4.92 -6.61 -11.29
CA LYS A 47 6.28 -6.10 -11.17
C LYS A 47 6.54 -4.85 -12.01
N ASN A 48 6.13 -4.86 -13.27
CA ASN A 48 6.33 -3.74 -14.19
C ASN A 48 5.27 -2.64 -14.03
N SER A 49 4.19 -2.91 -13.31
CA SER A 49 3.08 -1.99 -13.08
C SER A 49 3.38 -0.94 -12.00
N LEU A 50 4.38 -1.16 -11.14
CA LEU A 50 4.70 -0.23 -10.06
C LEU A 50 5.32 1.07 -10.59
N ILE A 51 4.82 2.21 -10.15
CA ILE A 51 5.42 3.53 -10.43
C ILE A 51 6.49 3.80 -9.36
N ILE A 52 7.69 3.28 -9.57
CA ILE A 52 8.78 3.19 -8.58
C ILE A 52 9.06 4.50 -7.86
N ARG A 53 9.06 5.65 -8.57
CA ARG A 53 9.31 6.98 -7.97
C ARG A 53 8.31 7.41 -6.89
N LYS A 54 7.21 6.68 -6.70
CA LYS A 54 6.20 6.95 -5.67
C LYS A 54 6.40 6.12 -4.41
N PHE A 55 7.37 5.23 -4.41
CA PHE A 55 7.63 4.32 -3.30
C PHE A 55 8.89 4.71 -2.52
N TYR A 56 8.83 4.42 -1.22
CA TYR A 56 9.96 4.49 -0.30
C TYR A 56 10.10 3.16 0.42
N LYS A 57 11.32 2.80 0.76
CA LYS A 57 11.67 1.59 1.50
C LYS A 57 12.32 1.92 2.83
N ALA A 58 12.03 1.12 3.85
CA ALA A 58 12.80 1.06 5.08
C ALA A 58 13.80 -0.09 4.95
N VAL A 59 15.06 0.19 5.27
CA VAL A 59 16.16 -0.77 5.20
C VAL A 59 16.75 -0.95 6.60
N LEU A 60 16.94 -2.19 7.00
CA LEU A 60 17.64 -2.59 8.22
C LEU A 60 18.64 -3.68 7.84
N ASP A 61 19.91 -3.49 8.24
CA ASP A 61 21.02 -4.42 7.93
C ASP A 61 21.10 -4.81 6.43
N GLY A 62 20.91 -3.82 5.55
CA GLY A 62 20.95 -4.00 4.09
C GLY A 62 19.73 -4.70 3.48
N LYS A 63 18.72 -5.05 4.28
CA LYS A 63 17.50 -5.71 3.81
C LYS A 63 16.31 -4.75 3.81
N ILE A 64 15.45 -4.84 2.81
CA ILE A 64 14.18 -4.12 2.80
C ILE A 64 13.24 -4.78 3.81
N VAL A 65 12.89 -4.05 4.86
CA VAL A 65 11.98 -4.49 5.93
C VAL A 65 10.60 -3.87 5.85
N GLY A 66 10.42 -2.85 5.02
CA GLY A 66 9.12 -2.24 4.80
C GLY A 66 9.07 -1.33 3.58
N LEU A 67 7.85 -1.08 3.13
CA LEU A 67 7.52 -0.22 2.00
C LEU A 67 6.39 0.72 2.35
N ILE A 68 6.41 1.91 1.77
CA ILE A 68 5.31 2.87 1.78
C ILE A 68 5.24 3.54 0.42
N TYR A 69 4.06 3.98 -0.01
CA TYR A 69 3.94 4.82 -1.19
C TYR A 69 3.21 6.12 -0.88
N LEU A 70 3.62 7.16 -1.60
CA LEU A 70 2.98 8.47 -1.61
C LEU A 70 2.60 8.82 -3.05
N SER A 71 1.31 8.97 -3.28
CA SER A 71 0.74 9.34 -4.58
C SER A 71 -0.01 10.66 -4.46
N ASP A 72 -0.07 11.42 -5.55
CA ASP A 72 -1.12 12.42 -5.68
C ASP A 72 -2.45 11.73 -6.01
N CYS A 73 -3.55 12.39 -5.73
CA CYS A 73 -4.89 11.82 -5.94
C CYS A 73 -5.31 11.71 -7.41
N ARG A 74 -4.49 12.17 -8.34
CA ARG A 74 -4.76 12.15 -9.79
C ARG A 74 -4.07 11.01 -10.50
N SER A 75 -2.86 10.70 -10.09
CA SER A 75 -2.05 9.66 -10.71
C SER A 75 -1.81 8.52 -9.72
N GLY A 76 -2.38 7.35 -9.94
CA GLY A 76 -2.16 6.16 -9.12
C GLY A 76 -0.67 5.90 -8.81
N TYR A 77 -0.40 4.91 -8.01
CA TYR A 77 0.96 4.41 -7.70
C TYR A 77 1.27 3.11 -8.44
N ILE A 78 0.28 2.59 -9.14
CA ILE A 78 0.36 1.38 -9.95
C ILE A 78 -0.43 1.58 -11.24
N GLU A 79 0.12 1.13 -12.35
CA GLU A 79 -0.50 1.10 -13.69
C GLU A 79 -0.51 -0.36 -14.15
N LEU A 80 -1.64 -1.06 -13.90
CA LEU A 80 -1.75 -2.49 -14.19
C LEU A 80 -1.65 -2.76 -15.70
N ASP A 81 -0.73 -3.64 -16.09
CA ASP A 81 -0.61 -4.15 -17.46
C ASP A 81 -1.32 -5.51 -17.56
N TYR A 82 -2.40 -5.54 -18.31
CA TYR A 82 -3.14 -6.77 -18.58
C TYR A 82 -2.28 -7.84 -19.28
N SER A 83 -1.31 -7.46 -20.08
CA SER A 83 -0.43 -8.40 -20.80
C SER A 83 0.46 -9.17 -19.84
N ASP A 84 1.01 -8.51 -18.81
CA ASP A 84 1.84 -9.14 -17.81
C ASP A 84 1.02 -10.08 -16.89
N ILE A 85 -0.19 -9.67 -16.53
CA ILE A 85 -1.13 -10.52 -15.79
C ILE A 85 -1.48 -11.76 -16.63
N ARG A 86 -1.75 -11.59 -17.93
CA ARG A 86 -2.07 -12.70 -18.83
C ARG A 86 -0.92 -13.68 -18.98
N LYS A 87 0.32 -13.22 -19.02
CA LYS A 87 1.52 -14.09 -19.05
C LYS A 87 1.57 -15.02 -17.84
N GLN A 88 1.18 -14.55 -16.66
CA GLN A 88 1.24 -15.32 -15.42
C GLN A 88 0.03 -16.24 -15.22
N PHE A 89 -1.16 -15.83 -15.63
CA PHE A 89 -2.42 -16.49 -15.28
C PHE A 89 -3.19 -17.09 -16.47
N GLY A 90 -2.71 -16.88 -17.71
CA GLY A 90 -3.39 -17.31 -18.93
C GLY A 90 -4.65 -16.47 -19.22
N ILE A 91 -5.21 -16.67 -20.41
CA ILE A 91 -6.29 -15.82 -20.96
C ILE A 91 -7.56 -15.85 -20.08
N ILE A 92 -7.96 -17.05 -19.65
CA ILE A 92 -9.25 -17.25 -18.95
C ILE A 92 -9.23 -16.60 -17.56
N LYS A 93 -8.14 -16.75 -16.84
CA LYS A 93 -8.01 -16.28 -15.45
C LYS A 93 -7.59 -14.83 -15.33
N ALA A 94 -6.80 -14.33 -16.28
CA ALA A 94 -6.23 -12.98 -16.25
C ALA A 94 -7.27 -11.89 -16.06
N LYS A 95 -8.44 -11.98 -16.71
CA LYS A 95 -9.50 -10.97 -16.58
C LYS A 95 -10.04 -10.85 -15.16
N LYS A 96 -10.18 -11.97 -14.45
CA LYS A 96 -10.64 -11.99 -13.06
C LYS A 96 -9.57 -11.42 -12.13
N VAL A 97 -8.30 -11.82 -12.33
CA VAL A 97 -7.16 -11.33 -11.56
C VAL A 97 -6.97 -9.83 -11.77
N TYR A 98 -7.02 -9.34 -13.03
CA TYR A 98 -6.91 -7.92 -13.33
C TYR A 98 -7.97 -7.09 -12.58
N LYS A 99 -9.25 -7.49 -12.67
CA LYS A 99 -10.34 -6.77 -11.97
C LYS A 99 -10.16 -6.77 -10.46
N ALA A 100 -9.71 -7.87 -9.87
CA ALA A 100 -9.46 -7.95 -8.44
C ALA A 100 -8.31 -7.03 -8.01
N LEU A 101 -7.18 -7.05 -8.73
CA LEU A 101 -6.04 -6.15 -8.48
C LEU A 101 -6.42 -4.68 -8.69
N GLU A 102 -7.17 -4.36 -9.75
CA GLU A 102 -7.67 -3.01 -10.01
C GLU A 102 -8.58 -2.52 -8.87
N SER A 103 -9.47 -3.36 -8.35
CA SER A 103 -10.33 -3.01 -7.22
C SER A 103 -9.52 -2.71 -5.96
N ILE A 104 -8.52 -3.55 -5.64
CA ILE A 104 -7.72 -3.44 -4.42
C ILE A 104 -6.79 -2.22 -4.49
N PHE A 105 -6.10 -2.01 -5.62
CA PHE A 105 -5.07 -0.98 -5.76
C PHE A 105 -5.60 0.37 -6.25
N SER A 106 -6.90 0.49 -6.56
CA SER A 106 -7.45 1.77 -7.02
C SER A 106 -7.58 2.78 -5.88
N ILE A 107 -7.18 4.02 -6.16
CA ILE A 107 -7.42 5.17 -5.30
C ILE A 107 -8.76 5.77 -5.73
N LYS A 108 -9.81 5.59 -4.92
CA LYS A 108 -11.16 6.11 -5.20
C LYS A 108 -11.66 6.96 -4.03
N ASN A 109 -12.56 7.89 -4.31
CA ASN A 109 -13.27 8.69 -3.30
C ASN A 109 -12.37 9.58 -2.42
N ILE A 110 -11.24 10.07 -2.95
CA ILE A 110 -10.30 10.93 -2.25
C ILE A 110 -10.38 12.34 -2.84
N PRO A 111 -10.30 13.41 -2.01
CA PRO A 111 -10.27 14.78 -2.48
C PRO A 111 -9.13 15.04 -3.46
N LYS A 112 -9.35 15.98 -4.41
CA LYS A 112 -8.29 16.43 -5.32
C LYS A 112 -7.29 17.31 -4.56
N GLU A 113 -6.05 17.38 -5.05
CA GLU A 113 -4.99 18.25 -4.51
C GLU A 113 -4.47 17.85 -3.11
N CYS A 114 -4.43 16.55 -2.83
CA CYS A 114 -3.91 15.99 -1.60
C CYS A 114 -2.88 14.89 -1.89
N GLY A 115 -2.14 14.50 -0.86
CA GLY A 115 -1.34 13.28 -0.86
C GLY A 115 -2.18 12.07 -0.45
N TYR A 116 -2.05 10.98 -1.16
CA TYR A 116 -2.56 9.68 -0.73
C TYR A 116 -1.40 8.80 -0.31
N ILE A 117 -1.43 8.37 0.94
CA ILE A 117 -0.42 7.49 1.52
C ILE A 117 -1.04 6.09 1.60
N GLY A 118 -0.35 5.08 1.03
CA GLY A 118 -0.70 3.68 1.29
C GLY A 118 -0.25 3.28 2.69
N TYR A 119 -1.01 2.40 3.35
CA TYR A 119 -0.56 1.90 4.63
C TYR A 119 0.79 1.19 4.47
N PRO A 120 1.76 1.44 5.37
CA PRO A 120 3.07 0.83 5.29
C PRO A 120 2.98 -0.69 5.30
N ILE A 121 3.70 -1.32 4.38
CA ILE A 121 3.80 -2.77 4.27
C ILE A 121 5.09 -3.17 4.96
N SER A 122 5.01 -3.98 6.02
CA SER A 122 6.17 -4.58 6.69
C SER A 122 6.39 -6.00 6.19
N ALA A 123 7.65 -6.39 6.06
CA ALA A 123 8.04 -7.77 5.76
C ALA A 123 7.70 -8.72 6.93
N GLU A 124 7.69 -8.18 8.15
CA GLU A 124 7.23 -8.88 9.36
C GLU A 124 5.87 -8.32 9.78
N SER A 125 4.86 -9.15 9.80
CA SER A 125 3.44 -8.75 9.87
C SER A 125 3.00 -7.98 11.12
N MET A 126 3.84 -7.81 12.13
CA MET A 126 3.49 -7.16 13.41
C MET A 126 4.42 -6.02 13.84
N ASP A 127 5.39 -5.62 13.03
CA ASP A 127 6.30 -4.55 13.42
C ASP A 127 5.71 -3.16 13.11
N THR A 128 5.03 -2.59 14.10
CA THR A 128 4.50 -1.22 14.00
C THR A 128 5.59 -0.15 13.99
N SER A 129 6.84 -0.46 14.41
CA SER A 129 7.95 0.49 14.43
C SER A 129 8.39 0.88 13.02
N VAL A 130 8.44 -0.09 12.10
CA VAL A 130 8.69 0.16 10.66
C VAL A 130 7.61 1.04 10.06
N ALA A 131 6.33 0.72 10.37
CA ALA A 131 5.21 1.50 9.86
C ALA A 131 5.23 2.94 10.39
N GLU A 132 5.50 3.12 11.68
CA GLU A 132 5.60 4.44 12.32
C GLU A 132 6.75 5.26 11.71
N ALA A 133 7.93 4.65 11.51
CA ALA A 133 9.08 5.31 10.91
C ALA A 133 8.81 5.76 9.47
N LEU A 134 8.23 4.90 8.64
CA LEU A 134 7.87 5.21 7.25
C LEU A 134 6.83 6.34 7.17
N LEU A 135 5.79 6.30 8.02
CA LEU A 135 4.77 7.35 8.06
C LEU A 135 5.36 8.69 8.49
N LYS A 136 6.16 8.72 9.57
CA LYS A 136 6.85 9.94 10.03
C LYS A 136 7.74 10.53 8.94
N TYR A 137 8.47 9.68 8.21
CA TYR A 137 9.29 10.12 7.10
C TYR A 137 8.46 10.79 6.00
N ILE A 138 7.35 10.18 5.55
CA ILE A 138 6.49 10.77 4.52
C ILE A 138 5.91 12.10 4.98
N LEU A 139 5.40 12.18 6.20
CA LEU A 139 4.81 13.41 6.76
C LEU A 139 5.87 14.53 6.89
N SER A 140 7.11 14.18 7.25
CA SER A 140 8.20 15.16 7.35
C SER A 140 8.57 15.82 6.02
N GLN A 141 8.25 15.19 4.88
CA GLN A 141 8.50 15.77 3.55
C GLN A 141 7.61 16.98 3.25
N ARG A 142 6.51 17.18 3.97
CA ARG A 142 5.55 18.30 3.82
C ARG A 142 5.17 18.61 2.36
N LYS A 143 5.06 17.57 1.55
CA LYS A 143 4.80 17.70 0.11
C LYS A 143 3.38 18.17 -0.20
N TYR A 144 2.44 17.89 0.71
CA TYR A 144 1.04 18.25 0.60
C TYR A 144 0.57 18.86 1.93
N SER A 145 -0.40 19.77 1.88
CA SER A 145 -1.06 20.34 3.06
C SER A 145 -1.99 19.33 3.75
N LYS A 146 -2.49 18.35 2.99
CA LYS A 146 -3.35 17.28 3.49
C LYS A 146 -2.91 15.93 2.94
N TYR A 147 -2.97 14.93 3.81
CA TYR A 147 -2.71 13.55 3.45
C TYR A 147 -3.91 12.69 3.82
N TYR A 148 -4.22 11.72 2.97
CA TYR A 148 -5.28 10.77 3.19
C TYR A 148 -4.75 9.34 3.19
N MET A 149 -5.32 8.51 4.04
CA MET A 149 -5.09 7.07 4.11
C MET A 149 -6.41 6.34 4.24
N LYS A 150 -6.47 5.14 3.68
CA LYS A 150 -7.60 4.24 3.79
C LYS A 150 -7.24 3.09 4.73
N VAL A 151 -8.07 2.85 5.73
CA VAL A 151 -7.89 1.76 6.70
C VAL A 151 -9.20 1.01 6.85
N SER A 152 -9.15 -0.33 6.89
CA SER A 152 -10.33 -1.13 7.20
C SER A 152 -10.77 -0.89 8.65
N ASN A 153 -12.07 -0.83 8.89
CA ASN A 153 -12.61 -0.62 10.24
C ASN A 153 -12.22 -1.73 11.22
N ASN A 154 -11.86 -2.91 10.72
CA ASN A 154 -11.42 -4.04 11.53
C ASN A 154 -9.92 -4.01 11.89
N GLU A 155 -9.15 -3.08 11.34
CA GLU A 155 -7.70 -2.98 11.55
C GLU A 155 -7.36 -2.01 12.69
N PHE A 156 -7.74 -2.36 13.92
CA PHE A 156 -7.62 -1.51 15.10
C PHE A 156 -6.20 -1.00 15.35
N THR A 157 -5.20 -1.87 15.30
CA THR A 157 -3.79 -1.49 15.52
C THR A 157 -3.30 -0.45 14.51
N LYS A 158 -3.71 -0.57 13.24
CA LYS A 158 -3.37 0.40 12.20
C LYS A 158 -4.04 1.74 12.47
N ARG A 159 -5.30 1.71 12.88
CA ARG A 159 -6.05 2.91 13.22
C ARG A 159 -5.44 3.64 14.42
N GLU A 160 -5.12 2.93 15.51
CA GLU A 160 -4.48 3.51 16.69
C GLU A 160 -3.14 4.17 16.35
N LEU A 161 -2.31 3.54 15.50
CA LEU A 161 -1.07 4.14 15.03
C LEU A 161 -1.31 5.45 14.28
N LEU A 162 -2.29 5.48 13.38
CA LEU A 162 -2.62 6.68 12.61
C LEU A 162 -3.14 7.80 13.51
N GLU A 163 -4.04 7.49 14.45
CA GLU A 163 -4.56 8.46 15.42
C GLU A 163 -3.43 9.04 16.30
N LYS A 164 -2.50 8.20 16.76
CA LYS A 164 -1.28 8.63 17.48
C LYS A 164 -0.43 9.59 16.66
N LEU A 165 -0.38 9.42 15.34
CA LEU A 165 0.36 10.28 14.41
C LEU A 165 -0.42 11.54 13.99
N GLY A 166 -1.64 11.74 14.50
CA GLY A 166 -2.45 12.93 14.26
C GLY A 166 -3.46 12.80 13.12
N PHE A 167 -3.63 11.62 12.55
CA PHE A 167 -4.71 11.39 11.59
C PHE A 167 -6.07 11.36 12.30
N LYS A 168 -7.10 11.83 11.59
CA LYS A 168 -8.49 11.82 12.07
C LYS A 168 -9.38 11.13 11.04
N ALA A 169 -10.32 10.32 11.49
CA ALA A 169 -11.33 9.74 10.61
C ALA A 169 -12.28 10.85 10.14
N VAL A 170 -12.39 11.02 8.83
CA VAL A 170 -13.23 12.07 8.21
C VAL A 170 -14.40 11.52 7.41
N LYS A 171 -14.32 10.25 7.00
CA LYS A 171 -15.38 9.61 6.24
C LYS A 171 -15.33 8.10 6.43
N GLU A 172 -16.52 7.50 6.49
CA GLU A 172 -16.72 6.06 6.44
C GLU A 172 -17.41 5.67 5.14
N TYR A 173 -17.07 4.54 4.54
CA TYR A 173 -17.70 4.04 3.34
C TYR A 173 -17.53 2.52 3.20
N GLU A 174 -18.52 1.89 2.58
CA GLU A 174 -18.47 0.47 2.25
C GLU A 174 -17.90 0.25 0.86
N ILE A 175 -17.05 -0.76 0.72
CA ILE A 175 -16.58 -1.26 -0.57
C ILE A 175 -17.05 -2.71 -0.69
N GLU A 176 -17.69 -3.01 -1.78
CA GLU A 176 -17.97 -4.39 -2.18
C GLU A 176 -16.68 -4.97 -2.77
N GLU A 177 -16.05 -5.86 -2.02
CA GLU A 177 -14.87 -6.59 -2.46
C GLU A 177 -15.27 -7.72 -3.39
N SER A 178 -14.30 -8.17 -4.22
CA SER A 178 -14.49 -9.34 -5.09
C SER A 178 -14.90 -10.53 -4.22
N LEU A 179 -16.07 -11.08 -4.40
CA LEU A 179 -16.68 -12.24 -3.74
C LEU A 179 -17.89 -11.89 -2.82
N ASN A 180 -18.62 -10.79 -3.08
CA ASN A 180 -19.80 -10.35 -2.31
C ASN A 180 -19.51 -10.10 -0.82
N GLN A 181 -18.27 -9.82 -0.44
CA GLN A 181 -17.93 -9.35 0.90
C GLN A 181 -17.91 -7.83 0.89
N LYS A 182 -18.66 -7.24 1.81
CA LYS A 182 -18.62 -5.79 2.06
C LYS A 182 -17.62 -5.53 3.18
N THR A 183 -16.68 -4.66 2.92
CA THR A 183 -15.73 -4.19 3.93
C THR A 183 -15.94 -2.71 4.16
N THR A 184 -16.07 -2.33 5.41
CA THR A 184 -16.17 -0.92 5.81
C THR A 184 -14.76 -0.34 5.98
N TYR A 185 -14.54 0.79 5.36
CA TYR A 185 -13.28 1.52 5.41
C TYR A 185 -13.47 2.92 6.00
N LEU A 186 -12.47 3.34 6.75
CA LEU A 186 -12.32 4.72 7.22
C LEU A 186 -11.34 5.45 6.31
N LEU A 187 -11.73 6.64 5.88
CA LEU A 187 -10.81 7.62 5.30
C LEU A 187 -10.22 8.44 6.44
N MET A 188 -8.93 8.31 6.64
CA MET A 188 -8.17 9.04 7.65
C MET A 188 -7.48 10.24 7.00
N GLU A 189 -7.63 11.43 7.59
CA GLU A 189 -7.00 12.67 7.13
C GLU A 189 -5.95 13.13 8.13
N TYR A 190 -4.77 13.51 7.64
CA TYR A 190 -3.77 14.30 8.35
C TYR A 190 -3.67 15.67 7.70
N SER A 191 -3.68 16.73 8.50
CA SER A 191 -3.47 18.10 8.06
C SER A 191 -2.28 18.69 8.82
N ASP A 192 -1.33 19.25 8.09
CA ASP A 192 -0.23 20.04 8.67
C ASP A 192 -0.83 21.40 9.05
N ASN A 193 -1.05 21.63 10.35
CA ASN A 193 -1.55 22.92 10.89
C ASN A 193 -0.43 23.93 11.04
#